data_50746c400a4efbdbbb995a0f7bbb6f12
#
_entry.id   50746c400a4efbdbbb995a0f7bbb6f12
#
_cell.length_a   1.000
_cell.length_b   1.000
_cell.length_c   1.000
_cell.angle_alpha   90.00
_cell.angle_beta   90.00
_cell.angle_gamma   90.00
#
_symmetry.space_group_name_H-M   'P 1'
#
loop_
_entity.id
_entity.type
_entity.pdbx_description
1 polymer ?
#
loop_
_entity_poly.entity_id
_entity_poly.type
_entity_poly.pdbx_seq_one_letter_code
_entity_poly.pdbx_strand_id
1 'polypeptide(L)'
;LSILLSLLVPAHLTRSPDCGGILTPSGLSYFAEVSKPYAEAILQQEFLTPTAPDLFPDSPKPSGNQIDSVKVAELSLSLILYSGLRLSIDVDLGITPTPSTTKVMRLSILADLHMDMSPEGNLELVTSSCKPTVEELQSTEEMERSTPHNSSSSDMDKEINIDKICSEVSKLLFLPDQQLMSLTTLFPVTPSCQLQYRPLAAPLFSEQGITVSLQTTFQVAGIAIPPPVSPMPFSMPKPASSSPSHLILAFSEHFFTSLFFALEIAGDFNMTIPTPLTTATVAQNITQVGSLFQEDLPVMLQAVFRSSPRVELEEGKAVLKLFLTIHLWAGSPPFQSFLTVHVDMPAELLFSVVDTKMMISAAATEEYELSLAASDVGAVPAALLEELFLPTIRKEVPAQVNAVLSEGVFLPHVSNFTYRDVKVVIHKDYVLVPCNLRLK
;
A
#
# COMPACT_ATOMS: atom_id res chain seq x y z
N LEU A 1 -33.72 29.53 -14.91
CA LEU A 1 -32.43 29.84 -14.31
C LEU A 1 -32.10 28.87 -13.18
N SER A 2 -33.05 28.44 -12.32
CA SER A 2 -32.84 27.48 -11.21
C SER A 2 -32.46 26.10 -11.67
N ILE A 3 -32.93 25.62 -12.83
CA ILE A 3 -32.61 24.30 -13.35
C ILE A 3 -31.18 24.24 -13.92
N LEU A 4 -30.66 25.35 -14.42
CA LEU A 4 -29.27 25.43 -14.90
C LEU A 4 -28.25 25.51 -13.78
N LEU A 5 -28.62 26.04 -12.60
CA LEU A 5 -27.73 26.06 -11.42
C LEU A 5 -27.60 24.67 -10.75
N SER A 6 -28.60 23.80 -10.89
CA SER A 6 -28.52 22.44 -10.33
C SER A 6 -27.59 21.51 -11.13
N LEU A 7 -27.24 21.88 -12.37
CA LEU A 7 -26.27 21.15 -13.20
C LEU A 7 -24.81 21.58 -12.92
N LEU A 8 -24.61 22.62 -12.13
CA LEU A 8 -23.29 23.10 -11.70
C LEU A 8 -22.92 22.67 -10.27
N VAL A 9 -23.74 21.87 -9.60
CA VAL A 9 -23.29 21.16 -8.40
C VAL A 9 -22.28 20.16 -8.92
N PRO A 10 -20.97 20.29 -8.60
CA PRO A 10 -20.03 19.25 -8.89
C PRO A 10 -20.62 18.01 -8.21
N ALA A 11 -20.83 16.95 -8.97
CA ALA A 11 -21.09 15.66 -8.40
C ALA A 11 -19.93 15.44 -7.43
N HIS A 12 -20.15 15.66 -6.15
CA HIS A 12 -19.24 15.19 -5.13
C HIS A 12 -19.24 13.68 -5.33
N LEU A 13 -18.26 13.20 -6.10
CA LEU A 13 -17.88 11.81 -6.09
C LEU A 13 -17.74 11.49 -4.61
N THR A 14 -18.70 10.74 -4.09
CA THR A 14 -18.71 10.31 -2.70
C THR A 14 -17.40 9.55 -2.53
N ARG A 15 -16.43 10.21 -1.89
CA ARG A 15 -15.12 9.62 -1.63
C ARG A 15 -15.35 8.53 -0.61
N SER A 16 -15.32 7.30 -1.07
CA SER A 16 -15.48 6.13 -0.22
C SER A 16 -14.18 5.34 -0.23
N PRO A 17 -13.68 4.89 0.93
CA PRO A 17 -12.50 4.04 0.96
C PRO A 17 -12.80 2.72 0.25
N ASP A 18 -11.78 2.17 -0.40
CA ASP A 18 -11.80 0.84 -1.02
C ASP A 18 -10.71 -0.07 -0.46
N CYS A 19 -9.80 0.50 0.29
CA CYS A 19 -8.76 -0.23 1.01
C CYS A 19 -8.30 0.57 2.23
N GLY A 20 -7.38 0.01 3.00
CA GLY A 20 -6.77 0.68 4.14
C GLY A 20 -5.80 -0.20 4.90
N GLY A 21 -5.31 0.32 6.02
CA GLY A 21 -4.39 -0.37 6.88
C GLY A 21 -4.57 -0.02 8.35
N ILE A 22 -4.22 -0.96 9.21
CA ILE A 22 -4.15 -0.77 10.66
C ILE A 22 -2.73 -1.09 11.12
N LEU A 23 -2.03 -0.07 11.62
CA LEU A 23 -0.79 -0.27 12.36
C LEU A 23 -1.16 -0.63 13.81
N THR A 24 -0.92 -1.87 14.19
CA THR A 24 -1.32 -2.42 15.49
C THR A 24 -0.43 -1.91 16.62
N PRO A 25 -0.82 -2.10 17.90
CA PRO A 25 0.08 -1.81 19.03
C PRO A 25 1.42 -2.57 18.96
N SER A 26 1.42 -3.81 18.45
CA SER A 26 2.65 -4.57 18.18
C SER A 26 3.52 -3.90 17.12
N GLY A 27 2.89 -3.37 16.08
CA GLY A 27 3.59 -2.57 15.05
C GLY A 27 4.18 -1.27 15.61
N LEU A 28 3.46 -0.58 16.48
CA LEU A 28 3.98 0.62 17.16
C LEU A 28 5.20 0.30 18.04
N SER A 29 5.16 -0.80 18.79
CA SER A 29 6.30 -1.25 19.57
C SER A 29 7.52 -1.55 18.68
N TYR A 30 7.31 -2.19 17.54
CA TYR A 30 8.36 -2.42 16.56
C TYR A 30 8.91 -1.11 15.97
N PHE A 31 8.06 -0.14 15.65
CA PHE A 31 8.50 1.19 15.20
C PHE A 31 9.33 1.91 16.25
N ALA A 32 8.95 1.82 17.52
CA ALA A 32 9.74 2.38 18.62
C ALA A 32 11.14 1.74 18.68
N GLU A 33 11.23 0.42 18.57
CA GLU A 33 12.48 -0.32 18.58
C GLU A 33 13.40 0.10 17.41
N VAL A 34 12.90 0.14 16.19
CA VAL A 34 13.72 0.52 15.01
C VAL A 34 14.05 2.02 14.97
N SER A 35 13.24 2.86 15.62
CA SER A 35 13.51 4.30 15.73
C SER A 35 14.61 4.63 16.74
N LYS A 36 14.85 3.78 17.74
CA LYS A 36 15.81 4.04 18.81
C LYS A 36 17.24 4.35 18.30
N PRO A 37 17.90 3.50 17.47
CA PRO A 37 19.23 3.81 16.95
C PRO A 37 19.23 5.03 16.01
N TYR A 38 18.14 5.27 15.29
CA TYR A 38 18.00 6.42 14.42
C TYR A 38 17.90 7.73 15.23
N ALA A 39 17.06 7.75 16.27
CA ALA A 39 16.95 8.88 17.20
C ALA A 39 18.29 9.18 17.87
N GLU A 40 19.02 8.14 18.31
CA GLU A 40 20.34 8.29 18.89
C GLU A 40 21.32 8.96 17.92
N ALA A 41 21.35 8.54 16.66
CA ALA A 41 22.23 9.14 15.65
C ALA A 41 21.91 10.63 15.40
N ILE A 42 20.62 11.00 15.33
CA ILE A 42 20.19 12.41 15.17
C ILE A 42 20.60 13.22 16.41
N LEU A 43 20.30 12.73 17.60
CA LEU A 43 20.64 13.44 18.84
C LEU A 43 22.15 13.57 19.01
N GLN A 44 22.94 12.57 18.63
CA GLN A 44 24.41 12.68 18.60
C GLN A 44 24.85 13.78 17.65
N GLN A 45 24.28 13.87 16.48
CA GLN A 45 24.59 14.93 15.51
C GLN A 45 24.24 16.32 16.07
N GLU A 46 23.07 16.47 16.71
CA GLU A 46 22.64 17.76 17.26
C GLU A 46 23.45 18.19 18.50
N PHE A 47 23.81 17.26 19.38
CA PHE A 47 24.50 17.58 20.64
C PHE A 47 26.02 17.58 20.53
N LEU A 48 26.61 16.76 19.67
CA LEU A 48 28.08 16.61 19.57
C LEU A 48 28.68 17.43 18.42
N THR A 49 27.84 18.07 17.55
CA THR A 49 28.38 18.93 16.50
C THR A 49 28.90 20.22 17.14
N PRO A 50 30.19 20.59 16.95
CA PRO A 50 30.71 21.85 17.46
C PRO A 50 29.89 22.98 16.82
N THR A 51 29.30 23.85 17.64
CA THR A 51 28.79 25.15 17.19
C THR A 51 29.87 25.80 16.34
N ALA A 52 29.50 26.35 15.18
CA ALA A 52 30.38 26.88 14.14
C ALA A 52 31.64 27.56 14.71
N PRO A 53 32.84 27.34 14.13
CA PRO A 53 34.05 27.88 14.61
C PRO A 53 33.92 29.38 14.83
N ASP A 54 34.17 29.85 16.05
CA ASP A 54 34.23 31.28 16.37
C ASP A 54 35.13 31.97 15.35
N LEU A 55 34.57 32.87 14.56
CA LEU A 55 35.29 33.69 13.60
C LEU A 55 36.21 34.73 14.29
N PHE A 56 36.29 34.69 15.66
CA PHE A 56 37.09 35.59 16.43
C PHE A 56 38.03 34.77 17.37
N PRO A 57 39.34 34.82 17.10
CA PRO A 57 40.34 34.04 17.89
C PRO A 57 40.56 34.51 19.34
N ASP A 58 39.92 35.60 19.77
CA ASP A 58 40.11 36.21 21.11
C ASP A 58 38.88 36.12 22.03
N SER A 59 37.85 35.35 21.68
CA SER A 59 36.74 35.13 22.61
C SER A 59 37.15 34.22 23.73
N PRO A 60 36.89 34.55 25.03
CA PRO A 60 37.15 33.62 26.13
C PRO A 60 36.33 32.33 25.84
N LYS A 61 37.03 31.17 25.88
CA LYS A 61 36.37 29.86 25.74
C LYS A 61 35.21 29.82 26.73
N PRO A 62 34.00 29.53 26.29
CA PRO A 62 32.89 29.35 27.22
C PRO A 62 33.27 28.24 28.19
N SER A 63 33.29 28.56 29.50
CA SER A 63 33.45 27.58 30.57
C SER A 63 32.12 26.82 30.73
N GLY A 64 31.69 26.11 29.68
CA GLY A 64 30.47 25.34 29.66
C GLY A 64 30.73 23.85 29.82
N ASN A 65 29.78 23.13 30.34
CA ASN A 65 29.78 21.69 30.37
C ASN A 65 29.77 21.15 28.94
N GLN A 66 30.68 20.26 28.59
CA GLN A 66 30.73 19.66 27.27
C GLN A 66 29.99 18.32 27.31
N ILE A 67 29.07 18.11 26.34
CA ILE A 67 28.43 16.81 26.14
C ILE A 67 29.42 15.93 25.36
N ASP A 68 29.84 14.83 25.97
CA ASP A 68 30.84 13.91 25.40
C ASP A 68 30.19 12.66 24.80
N SER A 69 29.01 12.30 25.29
CA SER A 69 28.30 11.12 24.81
C SER A 69 26.77 11.30 24.87
N VAL A 70 26.10 10.68 23.95
CA VAL A 70 24.63 10.66 23.84
C VAL A 70 24.19 9.23 23.57
N LYS A 71 23.30 8.71 24.40
CA LYS A 71 22.77 7.36 24.27
C LYS A 71 21.25 7.37 24.54
N VAL A 72 20.47 6.85 23.64
CA VAL A 72 19.04 6.65 23.88
C VAL A 72 18.86 5.41 24.75
N ALA A 73 18.47 5.61 26.00
CA ALA A 73 18.22 4.53 26.95
C ALA A 73 16.92 3.81 26.64
N GLU A 74 15.84 4.58 26.47
CA GLU A 74 14.51 4.06 26.14
C GLU A 74 13.83 4.95 25.11
N LEU A 75 13.05 4.33 24.22
CA LEU A 75 12.14 4.99 23.32
C LEU A 75 10.88 4.15 23.22
N SER A 76 9.73 4.76 23.50
CA SER A 76 8.43 4.08 23.44
C SER A 76 7.38 4.94 22.78
N LEU A 77 6.43 4.27 22.13
CA LEU A 77 5.27 4.85 21.49
C LEU A 77 4.01 4.24 22.08
N SER A 78 3.08 5.08 22.50
CA SER A 78 1.78 4.65 23.00
C SER A 78 0.65 5.43 22.33
N LEU A 79 -0.52 4.82 22.25
CA LEU A 79 -1.71 5.44 21.67
C LEU A 79 -2.38 6.39 22.66
N ILE A 80 -2.74 7.56 22.21
CA ILE A 80 -3.68 8.45 22.87
C ILE A 80 -5.01 8.29 22.13
N LEU A 81 -5.97 7.63 22.78
CA LEU A 81 -7.26 7.29 22.14
C LEU A 81 -7.93 8.53 21.55
N TYR A 82 -8.34 8.40 20.30
CA TYR A 82 -9.02 9.42 19.49
C TYR A 82 -8.21 10.71 19.24
N SER A 83 -6.95 10.77 19.66
CA SER A 83 -6.16 12.00 19.59
C SER A 83 -4.84 11.84 18.84
N GLY A 84 -4.05 10.80 19.15
CA GLY A 84 -2.73 10.69 18.53
C GLY A 84 -1.82 9.65 19.18
N LEU A 85 -0.54 9.97 19.20
CA LEU A 85 0.52 9.16 19.75
C LEU A 85 1.23 9.92 20.87
N ARG A 86 1.67 9.19 21.89
CA ARG A 86 2.60 9.66 22.89
C ARG A 86 3.96 9.04 22.66
N LEU A 87 4.95 9.87 22.45
CA LEU A 87 6.36 9.50 22.37
C LEU A 87 7.02 9.78 23.71
N SER A 88 7.69 8.78 24.25
CA SER A 88 8.56 8.92 25.41
C SER A 88 9.98 8.50 25.05
N ILE A 89 10.94 9.38 25.27
CA ILE A 89 12.35 9.11 25.00
C ILE A 89 13.16 9.48 26.22
N ASP A 90 13.98 8.55 26.68
CA ASP A 90 15.00 8.77 27.72
C ASP A 90 16.39 8.73 27.08
N VAL A 91 17.14 9.80 27.26
CA VAL A 91 18.48 9.99 26.70
C VAL A 91 19.50 10.19 27.82
N ASP A 92 20.50 9.34 27.88
CA ASP A 92 21.63 9.49 28.80
C ASP A 92 22.69 10.34 28.12
N LEU A 93 23.02 11.48 28.72
CA LEU A 93 24.03 12.43 28.28
C LEU A 93 25.25 12.34 29.22
N GLY A 94 26.40 12.00 28.66
CA GLY A 94 27.67 12.14 29.39
C GLY A 94 28.17 13.56 29.29
N ILE A 95 28.33 14.22 30.43
CA ILE A 95 28.76 15.61 30.52
C ILE A 95 30.03 15.71 31.32
N THR A 96 31.07 16.33 30.78
CA THR A 96 32.32 16.57 31.47
C THR A 96 32.41 18.05 31.82
N PRO A 97 32.22 18.43 33.09
CA PRO A 97 32.54 19.75 33.58
C PRO A 97 34.08 19.90 33.75
N THR A 98 34.65 20.98 33.24
CA THR A 98 36.07 21.28 33.50
C THR A 98 36.24 21.83 34.90
N PRO A 99 37.09 21.24 35.82
CA PRO A 99 38.13 20.23 35.57
C PRO A 99 37.88 18.88 36.26
N SER A 100 36.76 18.24 36.16
CA SER A 100 36.51 17.00 36.91
C SER A 100 35.58 15.98 36.22
N THR A 101 35.36 14.88 36.91
CA THR A 101 34.70 13.63 36.51
C THR A 101 33.43 13.79 35.67
N THR A 102 33.31 12.96 34.61
CA THR A 102 32.11 12.84 33.76
C THR A 102 30.91 12.49 34.63
N LYS A 103 29.83 13.28 34.50
CA LYS A 103 28.52 13.02 35.09
C LYS A 103 27.59 12.51 34.03
N VAL A 104 26.65 11.66 34.40
CA VAL A 104 25.60 11.20 33.52
C VAL A 104 24.29 11.92 33.89
N MET A 105 23.71 12.60 32.92
CA MET A 105 22.44 13.26 33.04
C MET A 105 21.42 12.53 32.20
N ARG A 106 20.20 12.40 32.65
CA ARG A 106 19.08 11.86 31.86
C ARG A 106 18.18 12.98 31.40
N LEU A 107 18.05 13.10 30.10
CA LEU A 107 17.04 13.93 29.45
C LEU A 107 15.84 13.03 29.10
N SER A 108 14.72 13.26 29.76
CA SER A 108 13.46 12.59 29.43
C SER A 108 12.55 13.53 28.63
N ILE A 109 12.09 13.10 27.48
CA ILE A 109 11.21 13.86 26.60
C ILE A 109 9.87 13.14 26.49
N LEU A 110 8.80 13.79 26.87
CA LEU A 110 7.45 13.32 26.69
C LEU A 110 6.74 14.22 25.70
N ALA A 111 6.40 13.69 24.53
CA ALA A 111 5.76 14.45 23.48
C ALA A 111 4.44 13.79 23.01
N ASP A 112 3.41 14.59 22.85
CA ASP A 112 2.16 14.17 22.23
C ASP A 112 2.17 14.61 20.77
N LEU A 113 1.91 13.66 19.88
CA LEU A 113 1.94 13.81 18.44
C LEU A 113 0.55 13.49 17.88
N HIS A 114 0.12 14.22 16.87
CA HIS A 114 -1.08 13.89 16.10
C HIS A 114 -0.78 13.87 14.61
N MET A 115 -1.61 13.19 13.85
CA MET A 115 -1.51 13.18 12.40
C MET A 115 -2.56 14.10 11.79
N ASP A 116 -2.10 15.06 11.01
CA ASP A 116 -2.94 15.93 10.20
C ASP A 116 -2.82 15.58 8.73
N MET A 117 -3.80 16.02 7.96
CA MET A 117 -3.76 15.90 6.51
C MET A 117 -3.42 17.27 5.91
N SER A 118 -2.32 17.35 5.16
CA SER A 118 -1.91 18.55 4.47
C SER A 118 -2.92 18.95 3.38
N PRO A 119 -2.90 20.20 2.89
CA PRO A 119 -3.74 20.62 1.77
C PRO A 119 -3.54 19.80 0.50
N GLU A 120 -2.36 19.22 0.32
CA GLU A 120 -2.00 18.33 -0.79
C GLU A 120 -2.53 16.90 -0.62
N GLY A 121 -3.07 16.57 0.57
CA GLY A 121 -3.61 15.26 0.90
C GLY A 121 -2.58 14.27 1.44
N ASN A 122 -1.42 14.76 1.92
CA ASN A 122 -0.43 13.93 2.60
C ASN A 122 -0.71 13.89 4.11
N LEU A 123 -0.29 12.80 4.75
CA LEU A 123 -0.33 12.68 6.21
C LEU A 123 0.95 13.24 6.81
N GLU A 124 0.80 14.15 7.77
CA GLU A 124 1.90 14.80 8.48
C GLU A 124 1.79 14.55 9.97
N LEU A 125 2.93 14.24 10.60
CA LEU A 125 3.00 14.04 12.04
C LEU A 125 3.39 15.36 12.71
N VAL A 126 2.50 15.90 13.53
CA VAL A 126 2.64 17.21 14.16
C VAL A 126 2.74 17.05 15.67
N THR A 127 3.67 17.79 16.29
CA THR A 127 3.83 17.83 17.74
C THR A 127 2.79 18.76 18.36
N SER A 128 1.94 18.26 19.23
CA SER A 128 0.94 19.04 19.96
C SER A 128 1.40 19.48 21.33
N SER A 129 2.23 18.70 21.99
CA SER A 129 2.88 19.07 23.24
C SER A 129 4.24 18.41 23.38
N CYS A 130 5.15 19.06 24.08
CA CYS A 130 6.45 18.50 24.40
C CYS A 130 6.86 18.96 25.79
N LYS A 131 7.26 18.01 26.63
CA LYS A 131 7.68 18.26 28.02
C LYS A 131 9.02 17.57 28.25
N PRO A 132 10.11 18.30 28.17
CA PRO A 132 11.43 17.79 28.53
C PRO A 132 11.64 17.91 30.05
N THR A 133 12.34 16.95 30.61
CA THR A 133 12.84 16.97 32.01
C THR A 133 14.28 16.49 32.04
N VAL A 134 15.11 17.13 32.85
CA VAL A 134 16.51 16.76 32.99
C VAL A 134 16.78 16.37 34.45
N GLU A 135 17.35 15.20 34.66
CA GLU A 135 17.70 14.67 35.98
C GLU A 135 19.14 14.18 36.01
N GLU A 136 19.85 14.42 37.14
CA GLU A 136 21.21 13.86 37.36
C GLU A 136 21.09 12.42 37.82
N LEU A 137 21.72 11.49 37.08
CA LEU A 137 21.81 10.09 37.48
C LEU A 137 22.96 9.94 38.48
N GLN A 138 22.63 9.76 39.77
CA GLN A 138 23.64 9.47 40.82
C GLN A 138 24.17 8.04 40.61
N SER A 139 25.51 7.89 40.55
CA SER A 139 26.11 6.57 40.59
C SER A 139 25.94 5.96 41.98
N THR A 140 25.67 4.66 42.04
CA THR A 140 25.47 3.91 43.31
C THR A 140 26.66 3.97 44.24
N GLU A 141 27.82 4.40 43.79
CA GLU A 141 29.06 4.52 44.59
C GLU A 141 29.13 5.83 45.39
N GLU A 142 28.32 6.86 45.08
CA GLU A 142 28.31 8.15 45.78
C GLU A 142 27.26 8.26 46.90
N MET A 143 26.50 7.22 47.16
CA MET A 143 25.38 7.25 48.10
C MET A 143 25.84 7.36 49.59
N GLU A 144 27.13 7.21 49.89
CA GLU A 144 27.65 7.27 51.30
C GLU A 144 28.16 8.65 51.74
N ARG A 145 28.24 9.68 50.87
CA ARG A 145 28.89 10.95 51.19
C ARG A 145 28.23 12.21 50.62
N SER A 146 26.99 12.43 50.68
CA SER A 146 26.48 13.75 50.27
C SER A 146 25.39 14.33 51.17
N THR A 147 25.71 15.46 51.75
CA THR A 147 24.77 16.47 52.22
C THR A 147 24.00 17.02 51.03
N PRO A 148 22.71 17.36 51.18
CA PRO A 148 21.87 17.83 50.05
C PRO A 148 22.30 19.24 49.67
N HIS A 149 23.00 19.37 48.55
CA HIS A 149 23.15 20.65 47.85
C HIS A 149 22.04 20.74 46.80
N ASN A 150 21.11 21.66 47.03
CA ASN A 150 20.16 22.13 46.02
C ASN A 150 20.92 22.86 44.92
N SER A 151 21.36 22.15 43.87
CA SER A 151 21.80 22.79 42.65
C SER A 151 20.56 22.92 41.72
N SER A 152 20.21 24.16 41.47
CA SER A 152 19.06 24.53 40.66
C SER A 152 19.21 23.98 39.23
N SER A 153 18.22 23.22 38.76
CA SER A 153 18.10 22.69 37.40
C SER A 153 18.04 23.80 36.33
N SER A 154 17.88 25.06 36.72
CA SER A 154 17.60 26.18 35.80
C SER A 154 18.80 26.64 34.95
N ASP A 155 20.03 26.28 35.29
CA ASP A 155 21.18 26.73 34.49
C ASP A 155 21.52 25.76 33.34
N MET A 156 21.17 24.48 33.48
CA MET A 156 21.39 23.48 32.40
C MET A 156 20.35 23.52 31.31
N ASP A 157 19.12 23.97 31.59
CA ASP A 157 18.07 24.15 30.62
C ASP A 157 18.46 25.20 29.53
N LYS A 158 19.44 26.05 29.79
CA LYS A 158 19.96 27.07 28.87
C LYS A 158 21.07 26.57 27.95
N GLU A 159 21.81 25.51 28.37
CA GLU A 159 22.92 24.96 27.57
C GLU A 159 22.42 23.92 26.56
N ILE A 160 21.34 23.20 26.85
CA ILE A 160 20.67 22.26 25.94
C ILE A 160 19.56 23.03 25.24
N ASN A 161 19.60 23.12 23.91
CA ASN A 161 18.54 23.78 23.16
C ASN A 161 17.28 22.90 23.09
N ILE A 162 16.60 22.81 24.23
CA ILE A 162 15.42 21.97 24.48
C ILE A 162 14.27 22.34 23.54
N ASP A 163 14.10 23.64 23.29
CA ASP A 163 13.04 24.14 22.39
C ASP A 163 13.25 23.64 20.96
N LYS A 164 14.50 23.56 20.50
CA LYS A 164 14.83 23.00 19.19
C LYS A 164 14.51 21.50 19.12
N ILE A 165 14.83 20.76 20.17
CA ILE A 165 14.53 19.32 20.23
C ILE A 165 13.02 19.10 20.18
N CYS A 166 12.27 19.85 20.98
CA CYS A 166 10.81 19.77 21.00
C CYS A 166 10.18 20.16 19.67
N SER A 167 10.73 21.14 18.95
CA SER A 167 10.21 21.53 17.62
C SER A 167 10.45 20.45 16.55
N GLU A 168 11.44 19.58 16.76
CA GLU A 168 11.85 18.56 15.80
C GLU A 168 11.65 17.12 16.32
N VAL A 169 10.98 16.94 17.47
CA VAL A 169 10.83 15.66 18.13
C VAL A 169 10.17 14.59 17.24
N SER A 170 9.28 14.97 16.34
CA SER A 170 8.69 14.06 15.36
C SER A 170 9.72 13.45 14.41
N LYS A 171 10.83 14.16 14.15
CA LYS A 171 11.92 13.69 13.30
C LYS A 171 12.79 12.62 13.96
N LEU A 172 12.68 12.45 15.29
CA LEU A 172 13.38 11.39 16.01
C LEU A 172 12.78 10.00 15.76
N LEU A 173 11.56 9.96 15.23
CA LEU A 173 10.97 8.72 14.78
C LEU A 173 11.47 8.35 13.39
N PHE A 174 11.70 7.07 13.17
CA PHE A 174 12.05 6.52 11.87
C PHE A 174 10.86 6.58 10.86
N LEU A 175 9.91 7.45 11.10
CA LEU A 175 8.82 7.84 10.21
C LEU A 175 9.19 9.21 9.61
N PRO A 176 10.08 9.30 8.62
CA PRO A 176 10.39 10.58 8.03
C PRO A 176 9.13 11.11 7.35
N ASP A 177 8.86 12.39 7.56
CA ASP A 177 7.73 13.14 6.98
C ASP A 177 7.56 12.90 5.47
N GLN A 178 8.66 12.62 4.78
CA GLN A 178 8.66 12.34 3.34
C GLN A 178 8.23 10.92 2.96
N GLN A 179 8.13 9.98 3.88
CA GLN A 179 7.87 8.57 3.55
C GLN A 179 6.43 8.11 3.83
N LEU A 180 5.69 8.78 4.68
CA LEU A 180 4.23 8.73 4.64
C LEU A 180 3.71 9.25 3.29
N MET A 181 4.49 10.08 2.60
CA MET A 181 4.22 10.56 1.23
C MET A 181 4.31 9.48 0.16
N SER A 182 4.93 8.33 0.41
CA SER A 182 4.97 7.25 -0.58
C SER A 182 3.58 6.67 -0.88
N LEU A 183 2.60 6.90 0.01
CA LEU A 183 1.21 6.55 -0.25
C LEU A 183 0.60 7.32 -1.42
N THR A 184 1.07 8.52 -1.71
CA THR A 184 0.62 9.34 -2.86
C THR A 184 1.43 9.08 -4.13
N THR A 185 2.43 8.22 -4.08
CA THR A 185 3.24 7.83 -5.25
C THR A 185 2.39 7.04 -6.24
N LEU A 186 2.67 7.26 -7.53
CA LEU A 186 2.10 6.44 -8.60
C LEU A 186 2.89 5.15 -8.73
N PHE A 187 2.24 4.03 -8.49
CA PHE A 187 2.83 2.70 -8.64
C PHE A 187 2.47 2.10 -9.99
N PRO A 188 3.43 1.59 -10.75
CA PRO A 188 3.13 0.90 -12.00
C PRO A 188 2.43 -0.44 -11.72
N VAL A 189 1.37 -0.72 -12.46
CA VAL A 189 0.72 -2.04 -12.55
C VAL A 189 1.15 -2.71 -13.85
N THR A 190 1.02 -1.98 -14.96
CA THR A 190 1.56 -2.32 -16.27
C THR A 190 2.21 -1.06 -16.87
N PRO A 191 2.88 -1.13 -18.03
CA PRO A 191 3.42 0.06 -18.69
C PRO A 191 2.36 1.13 -19.00
N SER A 192 1.11 0.73 -19.19
CA SER A 192 -0.02 1.61 -19.54
C SER A 192 -0.91 1.98 -18.35
N CYS A 193 -0.84 1.25 -17.24
CA CYS A 193 -1.69 1.41 -16.07
C CYS A 193 -0.89 1.64 -14.80
N GLN A 194 -1.28 2.66 -14.04
CA GLN A 194 -0.70 3.00 -12.74
C GLN A 194 -1.79 3.12 -11.68
N LEU A 195 -1.43 2.91 -10.42
CA LEU A 195 -2.32 3.12 -9.29
C LEU A 195 -1.72 4.08 -8.26
N GLN A 196 -2.59 4.76 -7.53
CA GLN A 196 -2.24 5.65 -6.43
C GLN A 196 -3.19 5.42 -5.26
N TYR A 197 -2.62 5.33 -4.06
CA TYR A 197 -3.38 5.27 -2.82
C TYR A 197 -3.50 6.67 -2.22
N ARG A 198 -4.71 7.10 -1.87
CA ARG A 198 -4.95 8.42 -1.29
C ARG A 198 -5.64 8.30 0.07
N PRO A 199 -5.05 8.83 1.14
CA PRO A 199 -5.76 8.99 2.40
C PRO A 199 -7.01 9.85 2.21
N LEU A 200 -8.12 9.44 2.80
CA LEU A 200 -9.38 10.18 2.70
C LEU A 200 -9.61 11.12 3.87
N ALA A 201 -9.02 10.81 5.01
CA ALA A 201 -9.14 11.57 6.25
C ALA A 201 -7.90 11.32 7.12
N ALA A 202 -7.75 12.14 8.17
CA ALA A 202 -6.77 11.87 9.21
C ALA A 202 -6.98 10.48 9.81
N PRO A 203 -5.89 9.78 10.22
CA PRO A 203 -5.98 8.46 10.81
C PRO A 203 -6.82 8.41 12.08
N LEU A 204 -7.46 7.28 12.31
CA LEU A 204 -8.21 7.02 13.53
C LEU A 204 -7.34 6.28 14.54
N PHE A 205 -7.18 6.84 15.74
CA PHE A 205 -6.45 6.25 16.86
C PHE A 205 -7.43 5.51 17.78
N SER A 206 -7.23 4.22 17.95
CA SER A 206 -8.08 3.34 18.76
C SER A 206 -7.23 2.33 19.54
N GLU A 207 -7.84 1.56 20.42
CA GLU A 207 -7.17 0.45 21.14
C GLU A 207 -6.57 -0.60 20.18
N GLN A 208 -7.09 -0.69 18.97
CA GLN A 208 -6.64 -1.64 17.94
C GLN A 208 -5.41 -1.14 17.16
N GLY A 209 -5.07 0.13 17.29
CA GLY A 209 -3.96 0.77 16.59
C GLY A 209 -4.37 2.02 15.84
N ILE A 210 -3.56 2.37 14.85
CA ILE A 210 -3.76 3.51 13.96
C ILE A 210 -4.37 3.01 12.66
N THR A 211 -5.60 3.43 12.38
CA THR A 211 -6.33 3.04 11.17
C THR A 211 -6.26 4.15 10.14
N VAL A 212 -5.80 3.81 8.93
CA VAL A 212 -5.78 4.68 7.76
C VAL A 212 -6.73 4.13 6.72
N SER A 213 -7.72 4.93 6.31
CA SER A 213 -8.63 4.61 5.22
C SER A 213 -8.14 5.24 3.92
N LEU A 214 -8.05 4.43 2.87
CA LEU A 214 -7.49 4.81 1.58
C LEU A 214 -8.52 4.66 0.46
N GLN A 215 -8.40 5.49 -0.53
CA GLN A 215 -9.06 5.35 -1.82
C GLN A 215 -8.01 5.13 -2.90
N THR A 216 -8.22 4.10 -3.72
CA THR A 216 -7.35 3.84 -4.87
C THR A 216 -7.83 4.62 -6.08
N THR A 217 -6.90 5.23 -6.78
CA THR A 217 -7.12 5.86 -8.08
C THR A 217 -6.25 5.16 -9.12
N PHE A 218 -6.85 4.69 -10.19
CA PHE A 218 -6.14 4.14 -11.34
C PHE A 218 -5.97 5.20 -12.42
N GLN A 219 -4.82 5.19 -13.08
CA GLN A 219 -4.51 6.07 -14.19
C GLN A 219 -4.11 5.24 -15.40
N VAL A 220 -4.68 5.55 -16.54
CA VAL A 220 -4.34 4.96 -17.84
C VAL A 220 -3.82 6.06 -18.74
N ALA A 221 -2.62 5.88 -19.27
CA ALA A 221 -1.92 6.89 -20.06
C ALA A 221 -1.85 8.28 -19.37
N GLY A 222 -1.70 8.29 -18.04
CA GLY A 222 -1.63 9.51 -17.21
C GLY A 222 -2.99 10.16 -16.90
N ILE A 223 -4.10 9.56 -17.32
CA ILE A 223 -5.46 10.06 -17.07
C ILE A 223 -6.12 9.20 -16.00
N ALA A 224 -6.60 9.83 -14.93
CA ALA A 224 -7.37 9.15 -13.90
C ALA A 224 -8.70 8.64 -14.47
N ILE A 225 -8.98 7.35 -14.29
CA ILE A 225 -10.22 6.74 -14.75
C ILE A 225 -11.24 6.66 -13.63
N PRO A 226 -12.53 6.89 -13.93
CA PRO A 226 -13.57 6.71 -12.92
C PRO A 226 -13.74 5.22 -12.57
N PRO A 227 -14.21 4.90 -11.35
CA PRO A 227 -14.51 3.51 -11.01
C PRO A 227 -15.67 2.97 -11.86
N PRO A 228 -15.67 1.67 -12.20
CA PRO A 228 -16.66 1.05 -13.08
C PRO A 228 -18.05 0.94 -12.45
N VAL A 229 -18.10 0.93 -11.13
CA VAL A 229 -19.33 0.83 -10.34
C VAL A 229 -19.23 1.80 -9.16
N SER A 230 -20.39 2.21 -8.64
CA SER A 230 -20.41 3.04 -7.43
C SER A 230 -19.73 2.31 -6.30
N PRO A 231 -18.80 2.98 -5.54
CA PRO A 231 -18.13 2.34 -4.44
C PRO A 231 -19.14 1.90 -3.38
N MET A 232 -19.03 0.64 -2.95
CA MET A 232 -19.75 0.14 -1.79
C MET A 232 -19.12 0.72 -0.52
N PRO A 233 -19.91 1.03 0.53
CA PRO A 233 -19.35 1.45 1.80
C PRO A 233 -18.38 0.38 2.33
N PHE A 234 -17.12 0.75 2.46
CA PHE A 234 -16.08 -0.09 3.03
C PHE A 234 -15.54 0.56 4.30
N SER A 235 -15.43 -0.22 5.36
CA SER A 235 -14.76 0.18 6.60
C SER A 235 -13.73 -0.87 6.96
N MET A 236 -12.59 -0.43 7.49
CA MET A 236 -11.54 -1.33 7.93
C MET A 236 -12.10 -2.36 8.92
N PRO A 237 -11.93 -3.67 8.66
CA PRO A 237 -12.35 -4.70 9.58
C PRO A 237 -11.60 -4.57 10.90
N LYS A 238 -12.31 -4.77 12.01
CA LYS A 238 -11.68 -4.75 13.34
C LYS A 238 -10.83 -6.01 13.51
N PRO A 239 -9.51 -5.89 13.73
CA PRO A 239 -8.69 -7.04 14.02
C PRO A 239 -9.11 -7.68 15.36
N ALA A 240 -8.84 -8.97 15.50
CA ALA A 240 -8.92 -9.61 16.80
C ALA A 240 -7.99 -8.88 17.79
N SER A 241 -8.44 -8.67 19.03
CA SER A 241 -7.76 -7.86 20.05
C SER A 241 -6.34 -8.32 20.40
N SER A 242 -5.90 -9.46 19.88
CA SER A 242 -4.59 -10.07 20.13
C SER A 242 -3.84 -10.38 18.83
N SER A 243 -4.03 -9.60 17.75
CA SER A 243 -3.28 -9.86 16.52
C SER A 243 -1.79 -9.64 16.76
N PRO A 244 -0.93 -10.65 16.55
CA PRO A 244 0.51 -10.50 16.69
C PRO A 244 1.14 -9.73 15.51
N SER A 245 0.39 -9.46 14.45
CA SER A 245 0.88 -8.80 13.24
C SER A 245 1.14 -7.32 13.49
N HIS A 246 2.20 -6.78 12.91
CA HIS A 246 2.55 -5.36 13.01
C HIS A 246 1.60 -4.48 12.19
N LEU A 247 1.17 -4.97 11.03
CA LEU A 247 0.32 -4.26 10.09
C LEU A 247 -0.75 -5.20 9.56
N ILE A 248 -1.96 -4.67 9.37
CA ILE A 248 -3.05 -5.38 8.72
C ILE A 248 -3.55 -4.51 7.59
N LEU A 249 -3.39 -4.95 6.35
CA LEU A 249 -3.99 -4.31 5.19
C LEU A 249 -5.31 -4.98 4.86
N ALA A 250 -6.23 -4.21 4.28
CA ALA A 250 -7.50 -4.71 3.78
C ALA A 250 -7.84 -4.08 2.44
N PHE A 251 -8.36 -4.89 1.53
CA PHE A 251 -8.76 -4.51 0.18
C PHE A 251 -10.17 -4.99 -0.08
N SER A 252 -11.06 -4.08 -0.46
CA SER A 252 -12.44 -4.43 -0.77
C SER A 252 -12.57 -5.12 -2.13
N GLU A 253 -13.67 -5.80 -2.35
CA GLU A 253 -14.07 -6.32 -3.66
C GLU A 253 -14.03 -5.24 -4.74
N HIS A 254 -14.45 -4.02 -4.40
CA HIS A 254 -14.42 -2.86 -5.29
C HIS A 254 -13.00 -2.50 -5.77
N PHE A 255 -11.98 -2.63 -4.90
CA PHE A 255 -10.57 -2.42 -5.28
C PHE A 255 -10.19 -3.36 -6.44
N PHE A 256 -10.47 -4.65 -6.32
CA PHE A 256 -10.11 -5.63 -7.33
C PHE A 256 -10.90 -5.44 -8.62
N THR A 257 -12.21 -5.19 -8.52
CA THR A 257 -13.04 -4.88 -9.69
C THR A 257 -12.54 -3.66 -10.44
N SER A 258 -12.13 -2.60 -9.71
CA SER A 258 -11.55 -1.39 -10.30
C SER A 258 -10.19 -1.63 -10.94
N LEU A 259 -9.36 -2.50 -10.36
CA LEU A 259 -8.08 -2.93 -10.94
C LEU A 259 -8.28 -3.59 -12.30
N PHE A 260 -9.14 -4.60 -12.39
CA PHE A 260 -9.39 -5.31 -13.65
C PHE A 260 -10.05 -4.41 -14.70
N PHE A 261 -10.93 -3.52 -14.28
CA PHE A 261 -11.50 -2.49 -15.17
C PHE A 261 -10.42 -1.55 -15.73
N ALA A 262 -9.48 -1.11 -14.89
CA ALA A 262 -8.40 -0.23 -15.33
C ALA A 262 -7.51 -0.92 -16.37
N LEU A 263 -7.19 -2.19 -16.18
CA LEU A 263 -6.41 -2.99 -17.12
C LEU A 263 -7.17 -3.22 -18.45
N GLU A 264 -8.49 -3.39 -18.38
CA GLU A 264 -9.34 -3.44 -19.59
C GLU A 264 -9.26 -2.13 -20.38
N ILE A 265 -9.47 -0.99 -19.71
CA ILE A 265 -9.39 0.35 -20.35
C ILE A 265 -8.00 0.63 -20.90
N ALA A 266 -6.94 0.14 -20.24
CA ALA A 266 -5.56 0.24 -20.71
C ALA A 266 -5.31 -0.58 -22.00
N GLY A 267 -6.21 -1.51 -22.34
CA GLY A 267 -6.04 -2.41 -23.47
C GLY A 267 -5.09 -3.58 -23.20
N ASP A 268 -4.72 -3.79 -21.94
CA ASP A 268 -3.75 -4.83 -21.53
C ASP A 268 -4.33 -6.25 -21.73
N PHE A 269 -5.66 -6.38 -21.83
CA PHE A 269 -6.36 -7.64 -22.12
C PHE A 269 -6.75 -7.80 -23.60
N ASN A 270 -6.00 -7.27 -24.53
CA ASN A 270 -6.20 -7.54 -25.96
C ASN A 270 -5.63 -8.93 -26.31
N MET A 271 -6.49 -9.95 -26.21
CA MET A 271 -6.06 -11.34 -26.29
C MET A 271 -6.22 -11.88 -27.72
N THR A 272 -5.09 -12.07 -28.41
CA THR A 272 -5.05 -12.87 -29.63
C THR A 272 -4.48 -14.25 -29.29
N ILE A 273 -5.28 -15.28 -29.44
CA ILE A 273 -4.99 -16.65 -28.98
C ILE A 273 -4.80 -17.55 -30.18
N PRO A 274 -3.60 -18.11 -30.39
CA PRO A 274 -3.39 -19.14 -31.41
C PRO A 274 -4.08 -20.45 -30.98
N THR A 275 -4.68 -21.14 -31.95
CA THR A 275 -5.24 -22.47 -31.74
C THR A 275 -4.42 -23.53 -32.45
N PRO A 276 -4.48 -24.80 -32.05
CA PRO A 276 -3.89 -25.89 -32.82
C PRO A 276 -4.74 -26.26 -34.05
N LEU A 277 -5.88 -25.57 -34.27
CA LEU A 277 -6.82 -25.86 -35.34
C LEU A 277 -6.46 -25.10 -36.62
N THR A 278 -6.80 -25.72 -37.74
CA THR A 278 -6.74 -25.11 -39.07
C THR A 278 -8.13 -25.14 -39.72
N THR A 279 -8.32 -24.37 -40.78
CA THR A 279 -9.60 -24.36 -41.51
C THR A 279 -9.97 -25.77 -42.02
N ALA A 280 -8.98 -26.59 -42.43
CA ALA A 280 -9.22 -27.98 -42.83
C ALA A 280 -9.68 -28.86 -41.65
N THR A 281 -9.09 -28.69 -40.46
CA THR A 281 -9.51 -29.47 -39.27
C THR A 281 -10.91 -29.06 -38.80
N VAL A 282 -11.23 -27.77 -38.79
CA VAL A 282 -12.54 -27.24 -38.44
C VAL A 282 -13.60 -27.70 -39.44
N ALA A 283 -13.26 -27.73 -40.76
CA ALA A 283 -14.14 -28.16 -41.82
C ALA A 283 -14.57 -29.63 -41.71
N GLN A 284 -13.85 -30.47 -41.00
CA GLN A 284 -14.26 -31.85 -40.72
C GLN A 284 -15.55 -31.93 -39.91
N ASN A 285 -15.78 -30.94 -39.06
CA ASN A 285 -16.95 -30.88 -38.18
C ASN A 285 -17.97 -29.80 -38.66
N ILE A 286 -17.47 -28.70 -39.24
CA ILE A 286 -18.24 -27.59 -39.76
C ILE A 286 -17.93 -27.47 -41.25
N THR A 287 -18.62 -28.27 -42.08
CA THR A 287 -18.32 -28.42 -43.49
C THR A 287 -18.34 -27.14 -44.32
N GLN A 288 -19.15 -26.15 -43.89
CA GLN A 288 -19.27 -24.83 -44.54
C GLN A 288 -17.95 -24.02 -44.44
N VAL A 289 -17.08 -24.29 -43.42
CA VAL A 289 -15.75 -23.66 -43.32
C VAL A 289 -14.90 -24.02 -44.55
N GLY A 290 -14.97 -25.28 -45.02
CA GLY A 290 -14.25 -25.70 -46.23
C GLY A 290 -14.75 -25.01 -47.51
N SER A 291 -15.99 -24.56 -47.52
CA SER A 291 -16.53 -23.76 -48.63
C SER A 291 -16.11 -22.28 -48.58
N LEU A 292 -15.84 -21.79 -47.38
CA LEU A 292 -15.45 -20.39 -47.18
C LEU A 292 -13.95 -20.19 -47.42
N PHE A 293 -13.12 -21.19 -47.10
CA PHE A 293 -11.67 -21.14 -47.21
C PHE A 293 -11.18 -22.26 -48.17
N GLN A 294 -10.53 -21.83 -49.26
CA GLN A 294 -9.96 -22.77 -50.25
C GLN A 294 -8.62 -23.34 -49.84
N GLU A 295 -7.92 -22.67 -48.93
CA GLU A 295 -6.61 -23.04 -48.43
C GLU A 295 -6.71 -23.46 -46.96
N ASP A 296 -5.80 -24.34 -46.52
CA ASP A 296 -5.69 -24.72 -45.14
C ASP A 296 -4.92 -23.61 -44.36
N LEU A 297 -5.65 -22.83 -43.58
CA LEU A 297 -5.14 -21.68 -42.86
C LEU A 297 -5.23 -21.90 -41.34
N PRO A 298 -4.28 -21.36 -40.55
CA PRO A 298 -4.37 -21.40 -39.10
C PRO A 298 -5.58 -20.62 -38.58
N VAL A 299 -6.29 -21.20 -37.62
CA VAL A 299 -7.41 -20.55 -36.94
C VAL A 299 -6.92 -19.86 -35.68
N MET A 300 -7.31 -18.62 -35.55
CA MET A 300 -6.99 -17.77 -34.41
C MET A 300 -8.24 -17.32 -33.69
N LEU A 301 -8.13 -17.09 -32.39
CA LEU A 301 -9.18 -16.52 -31.56
C LEU A 301 -8.78 -15.11 -31.13
N GLN A 302 -9.71 -14.18 -31.21
CA GLN A 302 -9.57 -12.85 -30.61
C GLN A 302 -10.64 -12.71 -29.54
N ALA A 303 -10.22 -12.66 -28.28
CA ALA A 303 -11.12 -12.44 -27.16
C ALA A 303 -11.14 -10.97 -26.78
N VAL A 304 -12.33 -10.40 -26.71
CA VAL A 304 -12.59 -9.03 -26.25
C VAL A 304 -13.66 -9.06 -25.17
N PHE A 305 -13.61 -8.12 -24.23
CA PHE A 305 -14.63 -8.04 -23.19
C PHE A 305 -15.94 -7.52 -23.80
N ARG A 306 -17.03 -8.23 -23.51
CA ARG A 306 -18.42 -7.82 -23.83
C ARG A 306 -18.95 -6.89 -22.76
N SER A 307 -18.56 -7.10 -21.53
CA SER A 307 -18.78 -6.20 -20.40
C SER A 307 -17.57 -6.29 -19.46
N SER A 308 -17.36 -5.24 -18.67
CA SER A 308 -16.22 -5.14 -17.78
C SER A 308 -16.14 -6.31 -16.80
N PRO A 309 -14.93 -6.84 -16.57
CA PRO A 309 -14.72 -7.93 -15.63
C PRO A 309 -15.10 -7.50 -14.20
N ARG A 310 -15.55 -8.46 -13.39
CA ARG A 310 -15.94 -8.22 -12.00
C ARG A 310 -15.29 -9.24 -11.11
N VAL A 311 -14.91 -8.81 -9.92
CA VAL A 311 -14.43 -9.69 -8.86
C VAL A 311 -15.52 -9.87 -7.83
N GLU A 312 -15.75 -11.09 -7.41
CA GLU A 312 -16.65 -11.46 -6.31
C GLU A 312 -15.83 -12.16 -5.24
N LEU A 313 -15.96 -11.68 -4.00
CA LEU A 313 -15.27 -12.24 -2.83
C LEU A 313 -16.29 -12.92 -1.92
N GLU A 314 -16.08 -14.20 -1.70
CA GLU A 314 -16.79 -15.03 -0.73
C GLU A 314 -15.83 -15.50 0.36
N GLU A 315 -16.34 -16.11 1.40
CA GLU A 315 -15.48 -16.64 2.46
C GLU A 315 -14.55 -17.74 1.91
N GLY A 316 -13.24 -17.45 1.93
CA GLY A 316 -12.19 -18.36 1.43
C GLY A 316 -12.07 -18.47 -0.09
N LYS A 317 -12.84 -17.72 -0.87
CA LYS A 317 -12.85 -17.82 -2.33
C LYS A 317 -12.94 -16.45 -2.99
N ALA A 318 -12.14 -16.24 -4.03
CA ALA A 318 -12.20 -15.06 -4.90
C ALA A 318 -12.41 -15.50 -6.35
N VAL A 319 -13.34 -14.88 -7.03
CA VAL A 319 -13.73 -15.22 -8.39
C VAL A 319 -13.71 -14.00 -9.30
N LEU A 320 -13.03 -14.12 -10.42
CA LEU A 320 -13.06 -13.15 -11.51
C LEU A 320 -14.10 -13.59 -12.54
N LYS A 321 -15.14 -12.81 -12.73
CA LYS A 321 -16.18 -13.03 -13.75
C LYS A 321 -15.73 -12.39 -15.05
N LEU A 322 -15.57 -13.19 -16.08
CA LEU A 322 -15.16 -12.80 -17.41
C LEU A 322 -16.32 -12.97 -18.39
N PHE A 323 -16.68 -11.88 -19.06
CA PHE A 323 -17.74 -11.84 -20.08
C PHE A 323 -17.12 -11.50 -21.42
N LEU A 324 -16.90 -12.52 -22.26
CA LEU A 324 -16.09 -12.40 -23.46
C LEU A 324 -16.94 -12.54 -24.73
N THR A 325 -16.57 -11.79 -25.76
CA THR A 325 -16.89 -12.07 -27.14
C THR A 325 -15.63 -12.58 -27.81
N ILE A 326 -15.69 -13.76 -28.39
CA ILE A 326 -14.56 -14.41 -29.06
C ILE A 326 -14.85 -14.47 -30.55
N HIS A 327 -14.02 -13.79 -31.32
CA HIS A 327 -14.04 -13.82 -32.77
C HIS A 327 -13.06 -14.87 -33.29
N LEU A 328 -13.57 -15.79 -34.12
CA LEU A 328 -12.76 -16.78 -34.79
C LEU A 328 -12.47 -16.31 -36.22
N TRP A 329 -11.20 -16.29 -36.57
CA TRP A 329 -10.77 -15.90 -37.89
C TRP A 329 -9.63 -16.80 -38.40
N ALA A 330 -9.41 -16.82 -39.70
CA ALA A 330 -8.38 -17.58 -40.34
C ALA A 330 -7.62 -16.74 -41.37
N GLY A 331 -6.34 -17.03 -41.57
CA GLY A 331 -5.51 -16.38 -42.59
C GLY A 331 -4.82 -15.12 -42.12
N SER A 332 -4.49 -14.24 -43.08
CA SER A 332 -3.77 -12.98 -42.88
C SER A 332 -4.69 -11.75 -42.95
N PRO A 333 -4.28 -10.61 -42.37
CA PRO A 333 -5.07 -9.36 -42.44
C PRO A 333 -5.42 -8.93 -43.87
N PRO A 334 -6.61 -8.30 -44.11
CA PRO A 334 -7.60 -7.95 -43.11
C PRO A 334 -8.39 -9.17 -42.63
N PHE A 335 -8.42 -9.35 -41.32
CA PHE A 335 -9.09 -10.50 -40.70
C PHE A 335 -10.61 -10.40 -40.88
N GLN A 336 -11.20 -11.44 -41.41
CA GLN A 336 -12.65 -11.62 -41.46
C GLN A 336 -13.00 -12.72 -40.46
N SER A 337 -13.77 -12.34 -39.43
CA SER A 337 -14.31 -13.31 -38.49
C SER A 337 -15.41 -14.11 -39.22
N PHE A 338 -15.28 -15.44 -39.23
CA PHE A 338 -16.28 -16.33 -39.80
C PHE A 338 -17.20 -16.93 -38.73
N LEU A 339 -16.86 -16.78 -37.47
CA LEU A 339 -17.63 -17.25 -36.33
C LEU A 339 -17.38 -16.35 -35.12
N THR A 340 -18.44 -16.00 -34.39
CA THR A 340 -18.38 -15.24 -33.17
C THR A 340 -19.17 -15.95 -32.09
N VAL A 341 -18.56 -16.12 -30.93
CA VAL A 341 -19.19 -16.75 -29.77
C VAL A 341 -19.11 -15.84 -28.53
N HIS A 342 -20.11 -15.91 -27.68
CA HIS A 342 -20.08 -15.34 -26.34
C HIS A 342 -19.67 -16.43 -25.36
N VAL A 343 -18.74 -16.09 -24.47
CA VAL A 343 -18.27 -16.99 -23.41
C VAL A 343 -18.30 -16.23 -22.10
N ASP A 344 -19.09 -16.72 -21.17
CA ASP A 344 -19.11 -16.26 -19.79
C ASP A 344 -18.41 -17.32 -18.95
N MET A 345 -17.30 -16.96 -18.35
CA MET A 345 -16.49 -17.90 -17.55
C MET A 345 -15.96 -17.24 -16.27
N PRO A 346 -16.13 -17.90 -15.14
CA PRO A 346 -15.41 -17.51 -13.93
C PRO A 346 -13.97 -18.02 -13.98
N ALA A 347 -13.07 -17.30 -13.33
CA ALA A 347 -11.72 -17.76 -13.01
C ALA A 347 -11.49 -17.60 -11.51
N GLU A 348 -10.93 -18.61 -10.86
CA GLU A 348 -10.57 -18.49 -9.45
C GLU A 348 -9.32 -17.63 -9.32
N LEU A 349 -9.35 -16.64 -8.41
CA LEU A 349 -8.21 -15.79 -8.11
C LEU A 349 -7.46 -16.32 -6.89
N LEU A 350 -6.15 -16.46 -7.05
CA LEU A 350 -5.21 -16.84 -6.01
C LEU A 350 -4.34 -15.64 -5.69
N PHE A 351 -4.20 -15.34 -4.40
CA PHE A 351 -3.41 -14.22 -3.90
C PHE A 351 -2.22 -14.70 -3.11
N SER A 352 -1.08 -14.05 -3.32
CA SER A 352 0.11 -14.17 -2.48
C SER A 352 0.80 -12.82 -2.39
N VAL A 353 1.74 -12.67 -1.47
CA VAL A 353 2.51 -11.43 -1.34
C VAL A 353 3.98 -11.74 -1.39
N VAL A 354 4.69 -11.02 -2.24
CA VAL A 354 6.15 -11.08 -2.38
C VAL A 354 6.71 -9.68 -2.17
N ASP A 355 7.55 -9.53 -1.18
CA ASP A 355 8.07 -8.24 -0.71
C ASP A 355 6.95 -7.23 -0.38
N THR A 356 6.69 -6.29 -1.26
CA THR A 356 5.66 -5.25 -1.10
C THR A 356 4.59 -5.33 -2.19
N LYS A 357 4.54 -6.44 -2.93
CA LYS A 357 3.60 -6.64 -4.03
C LYS A 357 2.64 -7.78 -3.76
N MET A 358 1.38 -7.57 -4.06
CA MET A 358 0.39 -8.64 -4.15
C MET A 358 0.48 -9.28 -5.53
N MET A 359 0.79 -10.57 -5.55
CA MET A 359 0.74 -11.40 -6.74
C MET A 359 -0.66 -11.96 -6.88
N ILE A 360 -1.25 -11.76 -8.03
CA ILE A 360 -2.61 -12.21 -8.34
C ILE A 360 -2.50 -13.14 -9.54
N SER A 361 -3.04 -14.35 -9.40
CA SER A 361 -3.12 -15.30 -10.51
C SER A 361 -4.54 -15.84 -10.68
N ALA A 362 -4.91 -16.10 -11.93
CA ALA A 362 -6.20 -16.64 -12.32
C ALA A 362 -6.04 -18.11 -12.72
N ALA A 363 -6.93 -18.96 -12.22
CA ALA A 363 -7.04 -20.36 -12.58
C ALA A 363 -8.39 -20.65 -13.23
N ALA A 364 -8.40 -21.46 -14.27
CA ALA A 364 -9.63 -21.85 -14.94
C ALA A 364 -10.52 -22.68 -14.00
N THR A 365 -11.82 -22.43 -14.05
CA THR A 365 -12.84 -23.26 -13.41
C THR A 365 -13.50 -24.19 -14.45
N GLU A 366 -14.35 -25.11 -13.99
CA GLU A 366 -15.14 -25.96 -14.90
C GLU A 366 -16.43 -25.29 -15.37
N GLU A 367 -16.85 -24.25 -14.69
CA GLU A 367 -18.07 -23.50 -14.99
C GLU A 367 -17.85 -22.60 -16.21
N TYR A 368 -18.80 -22.58 -17.14
CA TYR A 368 -18.83 -21.68 -18.28
C TYR A 368 -20.23 -21.67 -18.91
N GLU A 369 -20.52 -20.60 -19.63
CA GLU A 369 -21.66 -20.50 -20.54
C GLU A 369 -21.14 -20.07 -21.91
N LEU A 370 -21.46 -20.87 -22.95
CA LEU A 370 -21.04 -20.60 -24.31
C LEU A 370 -22.26 -20.55 -25.23
N SER A 371 -22.33 -19.50 -26.04
CA SER A 371 -23.40 -19.31 -27.01
C SER A 371 -22.89 -18.75 -28.31
N LEU A 372 -23.52 -19.14 -29.41
CA LEU A 372 -23.26 -18.61 -30.73
C LEU A 372 -23.85 -17.19 -30.87
N ALA A 373 -22.98 -16.22 -31.24
CA ALA A 373 -23.38 -14.82 -31.43
C ALA A 373 -23.59 -14.48 -32.92
N ALA A 374 -22.67 -14.92 -33.78
CA ALA A 374 -22.75 -14.73 -35.22
C ALA A 374 -22.03 -15.87 -35.97
N SER A 375 -22.48 -16.19 -37.20
CA SER A 375 -21.88 -17.24 -38.00
C SER A 375 -22.08 -17.00 -39.49
N ASP A 376 -20.98 -16.96 -40.22
CA ASP A 376 -20.93 -16.94 -41.68
C ASP A 376 -21.00 -18.37 -42.27
N VAL A 377 -20.91 -19.37 -41.39
CA VAL A 377 -20.89 -20.81 -41.75
C VAL A 377 -22.21 -21.54 -41.38
N GLY A 378 -23.28 -20.78 -41.16
CA GLY A 378 -24.58 -21.31 -40.78
C GLY A 378 -24.70 -21.65 -39.28
N ALA A 379 -25.74 -22.39 -38.94
CA ALA A 379 -26.00 -22.80 -37.56
C ALA A 379 -24.97 -23.83 -37.10
N VAL A 380 -24.27 -23.53 -35.99
CA VAL A 380 -23.33 -24.43 -35.37
C VAL A 380 -23.86 -24.79 -33.99
N PRO A 381 -23.98 -26.09 -33.64
CA PRO A 381 -24.43 -26.54 -32.34
C PRO A 381 -23.46 -26.12 -31.25
N ALA A 382 -23.97 -25.70 -30.08
CA ALA A 382 -23.14 -25.28 -28.94
C ALA A 382 -22.16 -26.38 -28.50
N ALA A 383 -22.60 -27.62 -28.46
CA ALA A 383 -21.73 -28.76 -28.08
C ALA A 383 -20.49 -28.90 -28.99
N LEU A 384 -20.62 -28.57 -30.28
CA LEU A 384 -19.52 -28.61 -31.22
C LEU A 384 -18.54 -27.44 -30.99
N LEU A 385 -19.07 -26.27 -30.68
CA LEU A 385 -18.24 -25.11 -30.32
C LEU A 385 -17.46 -25.37 -29.01
N GLU A 386 -18.09 -25.99 -28.04
CA GLU A 386 -17.46 -26.41 -26.78
C GLU A 386 -16.33 -27.42 -27.05
N GLU A 387 -16.59 -28.45 -27.85
CA GLU A 387 -15.58 -29.46 -28.17
C GLU A 387 -14.35 -28.85 -28.88
N LEU A 388 -14.56 -27.98 -29.84
CA LEU A 388 -13.48 -27.45 -30.68
C LEU A 388 -12.68 -26.33 -30.03
N PHE A 389 -13.34 -25.40 -29.34
CA PHE A 389 -12.71 -24.12 -28.93
C PHE A 389 -12.56 -23.96 -27.42
N LEU A 390 -13.44 -24.53 -26.63
CA LEU A 390 -13.44 -24.35 -25.18
C LEU A 390 -12.15 -24.79 -24.50
N PRO A 391 -11.48 -25.91 -24.86
CA PRO A 391 -10.23 -26.32 -24.24
C PRO A 391 -9.13 -25.25 -24.40
N THR A 392 -9.05 -24.62 -25.57
CA THR A 392 -8.10 -23.53 -25.82
C THR A 392 -8.47 -22.28 -25.04
N ILE A 393 -9.75 -21.89 -25.03
CA ILE A 393 -10.23 -20.72 -24.30
C ILE A 393 -9.94 -20.86 -22.80
N ARG A 394 -10.29 -21.98 -22.20
CA ARG A 394 -10.08 -22.26 -20.77
C ARG A 394 -8.61 -22.25 -20.36
N LYS A 395 -7.73 -22.65 -21.24
CA LYS A 395 -6.29 -22.65 -20.99
C LYS A 395 -5.67 -21.26 -21.16
N GLU A 396 -5.96 -20.65 -22.28
CA GLU A 396 -5.22 -19.44 -22.73
C GLU A 396 -5.77 -18.15 -22.12
N VAL A 397 -7.07 -18.01 -21.84
CA VAL A 397 -7.63 -16.78 -21.25
C VAL A 397 -7.05 -16.53 -19.85
N PRO A 398 -7.05 -17.49 -18.90
CA PRO A 398 -6.39 -17.26 -17.62
C PRO A 398 -4.87 -17.05 -17.74
N ALA A 399 -4.20 -17.72 -18.70
CA ALA A 399 -2.79 -17.53 -18.95
C ALA A 399 -2.46 -16.10 -19.40
N GLN A 400 -3.30 -15.50 -20.24
CA GLN A 400 -3.16 -14.08 -20.64
C GLN A 400 -3.39 -13.14 -19.46
N VAL A 401 -4.41 -13.39 -18.62
CA VAL A 401 -4.62 -12.62 -17.38
C VAL A 401 -3.39 -12.70 -16.47
N ASN A 402 -2.82 -13.89 -16.31
CA ASN A 402 -1.61 -14.10 -15.51
C ASN A 402 -0.39 -13.36 -16.08
N ALA A 403 -0.25 -13.32 -17.41
CA ALA A 403 0.82 -12.60 -18.07
C ALA A 403 0.74 -11.08 -17.78
N VAL A 404 -0.45 -10.49 -17.82
CA VAL A 404 -0.69 -9.08 -17.51
C VAL A 404 -0.36 -8.76 -16.04
N LEU A 405 -0.70 -9.66 -15.11
CA LEU A 405 -0.50 -9.46 -13.67
C LEU A 405 0.82 -10.02 -13.14
N SER A 406 1.72 -10.48 -14.03
CA SER A 406 2.97 -11.17 -13.66
C SER A 406 3.90 -10.34 -12.76
N GLU A 407 3.90 -9.01 -12.91
CA GLU A 407 4.71 -8.10 -12.11
C GLU A 407 4.13 -7.82 -10.71
N GLY A 408 2.90 -8.24 -10.46
CA GLY A 408 2.18 -7.99 -9.22
C GLY A 408 1.73 -6.54 -9.05
N VAL A 409 0.93 -6.30 -8.03
CA VAL A 409 0.36 -4.99 -7.68
C VAL A 409 0.98 -4.50 -6.39
N PHE A 410 1.57 -3.32 -6.40
CA PHE A 410 2.16 -2.74 -5.18
C PHE A 410 1.09 -2.53 -4.11
N LEU A 411 1.38 -3.02 -2.91
CA LEU A 411 0.61 -2.73 -1.71
C LEU A 411 0.96 -1.34 -1.17
N PRO A 412 0.07 -0.68 -0.42
CA PRO A 412 0.44 0.51 0.33
C PRO A 412 1.59 0.17 1.28
N HIS A 413 2.73 0.81 1.13
CA HIS A 413 3.91 0.51 1.96
C HIS A 413 4.79 1.75 2.15
N VAL A 414 5.58 1.70 3.20
CA VAL A 414 6.66 2.67 3.46
C VAL A 414 7.95 2.13 2.86
N SER A 415 8.66 2.93 2.08
CA SER A 415 9.79 2.51 1.22
C SER A 415 10.90 1.74 1.92
N ASN A 416 11.14 2.00 3.22
CA ASN A 416 12.22 1.38 3.99
C ASN A 416 11.82 0.06 4.66
N PHE A 417 10.57 -0.39 4.49
CA PHE A 417 10.09 -1.63 5.07
C PHE A 417 9.72 -2.66 4.01
N THR A 418 9.91 -3.91 4.35
CA THR A 418 9.38 -5.07 3.63
C THR A 418 8.37 -5.79 4.51
N TYR A 419 7.49 -6.57 3.89
CA TYR A 419 6.51 -7.39 4.58
C TYR A 419 7.04 -8.80 4.81
N ARG A 420 6.85 -9.31 6.02
CA ARG A 420 7.23 -10.65 6.45
C ARG A 420 6.04 -11.36 7.10
N ASP A 421 6.11 -12.68 7.13
CA ASP A 421 5.08 -13.54 7.75
C ASP A 421 3.68 -13.21 7.25
N VAL A 422 3.60 -12.89 5.95
CA VAL A 422 2.37 -12.43 5.31
C VAL A 422 1.39 -13.58 5.18
N LYS A 423 0.16 -13.32 5.59
CA LYS A 423 -0.98 -14.18 5.31
C LYS A 423 -1.96 -13.43 4.43
N VAL A 424 -2.63 -14.14 3.54
CA VAL A 424 -3.75 -13.59 2.78
C VAL A 424 -4.99 -14.36 3.17
N VAL A 425 -6.00 -13.65 3.66
CA VAL A 425 -7.26 -14.23 4.10
C VAL A 425 -8.39 -13.60 3.31
N ILE A 426 -9.14 -14.40 2.59
CA ILE A 426 -10.27 -13.95 1.79
C ILE A 426 -11.52 -14.06 2.67
N HIS A 427 -12.20 -12.95 2.85
CA HIS A 427 -13.50 -12.87 3.49
C HIS A 427 -14.55 -12.44 2.48
N LYS A 428 -15.80 -12.54 2.87
CA LYS A 428 -16.88 -11.96 2.09
C LYS A 428 -16.67 -10.44 1.96
N ASP A 429 -16.66 -9.95 0.73
CA ASP A 429 -16.54 -8.55 0.32
C ASP A 429 -15.14 -7.92 0.50
N TYR A 430 -14.15 -8.60 1.12
CA TYR A 430 -12.79 -8.05 1.28
C TYR A 430 -11.70 -9.13 1.47
N VAL A 431 -10.46 -8.72 1.22
CA VAL A 431 -9.26 -9.52 1.48
C VAL A 431 -8.45 -8.86 2.59
N LEU A 432 -8.05 -9.62 3.61
CA LEU A 432 -7.13 -9.21 4.67
C LEU A 432 -5.71 -9.68 4.38
N VAL A 433 -4.74 -8.82 4.69
CA VAL A 433 -3.31 -9.11 4.57
C VAL A 433 -2.61 -8.72 5.87
N PRO A 434 -2.71 -9.55 6.93
CA PRO A 434 -1.89 -9.36 8.12
C PRO A 434 -0.43 -9.71 7.83
N CYS A 435 0.49 -8.85 8.28
CA CYS A 435 1.92 -9.00 8.05
C CYS A 435 2.76 -8.36 9.16
N ASN A 436 4.02 -8.75 9.20
CA ASN A 436 5.04 -8.11 10.02
C ASN A 436 5.89 -7.18 9.15
N LEU A 437 6.36 -6.10 9.77
CA LEU A 437 7.26 -5.15 9.14
C LEU A 437 8.70 -5.56 9.43
N ARG A 438 9.56 -5.42 8.44
CA ARG A 438 11.00 -5.55 8.57
C ARG A 438 11.69 -4.38 7.90
N LEU A 439 12.55 -3.68 8.65
CA LEU A 439 13.42 -2.63 8.12
C LEU A 439 14.41 -3.27 7.12
N LYS A 440 14.62 -2.60 5.98
CA LYS A 440 15.57 -3.01 4.92
C LYS A 440 17.00 -2.81 5.33
#